data_e01a68fba27daa8bffefab6ee674ac9c
#
_entry.id   e01a68fba27daa8bffefab6ee674ac9c
#
_cell.length_a   1.000
_cell.length_b   1.000
_cell.length_c   1.000
_cell.angle_alpha   90.00
_cell.angle_beta   90.00
_cell.angle_gamma   90.00
#
_symmetry.space_group_name_H-M   'P 1'
#
loop_
_entity.id
_entity.type
_entity.pdbx_description
1 polymer ?
#
loop_
_entity_poly.entity_id
_entity_poly.type
_entity_poly.pdbx_seq_one_letter_code
_entity_poly.pdbx_strand_id
1 'polypeptide(L)'
;MQASKIWGERWINNTLPMARTYMEVACRKQSLVCLAADRRTMSELNQLLDEVGPYLAALKTHVDLIDDWSAGSWKSFCQKAQKMDLLIFEDRKFADIGKISRDQMAGIYDIRSWADLVTAHLISGPDIVDGLQAGWKDVNRSGGVLLLAQMSSRGNLLSPDYTDTVVKSGSAHDGVFGFIGNGSNPKDLAILRDKVGHGKLIWTPGVNIAVGDGEMGQRYGAPDEAIHAGSDCIIVGSGIHKSENPAQSAKIYAELSWNSLIQRK
;
A
#
# COMPACT_ATOMS: atom_id res chain seq x y z
N MET A 1 -6.03 -14.17 -16.92
CA MET A 1 -6.95 -14.80 -15.94
C MET A 1 -8.01 -13.79 -15.51
N GLN A 2 -9.23 -14.21 -15.26
CA GLN A 2 -10.30 -13.29 -14.85
C GLN A 2 -10.14 -12.97 -13.36
N ALA A 3 -10.00 -11.69 -12.99
CA ALA A 3 -9.74 -11.26 -11.62
C ALA A 3 -10.78 -11.82 -10.61
N SER A 4 -12.07 -11.86 -11.00
CA SER A 4 -13.14 -12.42 -10.18
C SER A 4 -12.91 -13.87 -9.73
N LYS A 5 -12.27 -14.70 -10.56
CA LYS A 5 -11.96 -16.08 -10.21
C LYS A 5 -10.79 -16.21 -9.24
N ILE A 6 -9.80 -15.31 -9.36
CA ILE A 6 -8.61 -15.33 -8.50
C ILE A 6 -8.93 -14.76 -7.11
N TRP A 7 -9.65 -13.65 -7.07
CA TRP A 7 -9.92 -12.93 -5.83
C TRP A 7 -11.19 -13.41 -5.09
N GLY A 8 -12.08 -14.15 -5.78
CA GLY A 8 -13.26 -14.76 -5.17
C GLY A 8 -14.10 -13.79 -4.34
N GLU A 9 -14.31 -14.11 -3.06
CA GLU A 9 -15.09 -13.33 -2.11
C GLU A 9 -14.59 -11.87 -1.98
N ARG A 10 -13.28 -11.60 -2.10
CA ARG A 10 -12.75 -10.23 -2.06
C ARG A 10 -13.21 -9.41 -3.25
N TRP A 11 -13.30 -10.01 -4.43
CA TRP A 11 -13.83 -9.35 -5.63
C TRP A 11 -15.32 -9.04 -5.48
N ILE A 12 -16.08 -10.00 -4.96
CA ILE A 12 -17.54 -9.86 -4.80
C ILE A 12 -17.88 -8.79 -3.77
N ASN A 13 -17.22 -8.82 -2.62
CA ASN A 13 -17.57 -7.99 -1.46
C ASN A 13 -16.92 -6.59 -1.48
N ASN A 14 -15.92 -6.35 -2.34
CA ASN A 14 -15.28 -5.04 -2.42
C ASN A 14 -15.99 -4.14 -3.42
N THR A 15 -16.64 -3.10 -2.93
CA THR A 15 -17.42 -2.16 -3.74
C THR A 15 -16.62 -0.97 -4.26
N LEU A 16 -15.42 -0.71 -3.71
CA LEU A 16 -14.60 0.43 -4.12
C LEU A 16 -13.95 0.17 -5.51
N PRO A 17 -14.21 1.02 -6.53
CA PRO A 17 -13.65 0.83 -7.87
C PRO A 17 -12.13 0.70 -7.88
N MET A 18 -11.43 1.51 -7.08
CA MET A 18 -9.97 1.48 -6.96
C MET A 18 -9.43 0.11 -6.49
N ALA A 19 -10.15 -0.58 -5.59
CA ALA A 19 -9.75 -1.90 -5.15
C ALA A 19 -9.89 -2.95 -6.26
N ARG A 20 -10.92 -2.85 -7.09
CA ARG A 20 -11.07 -3.69 -8.28
C ARG A 20 -9.97 -3.41 -9.30
N THR A 21 -9.65 -2.14 -9.54
CA THR A 21 -8.50 -1.76 -10.38
C THR A 21 -7.21 -2.41 -9.89
N TYR A 22 -6.93 -2.36 -8.59
CA TYR A 22 -5.76 -3.03 -8.01
C TYR A 22 -5.78 -4.55 -8.27
N MET A 23 -6.91 -5.21 -8.00
CA MET A 23 -7.04 -6.65 -8.21
C MET A 23 -6.84 -7.06 -9.69
N GLU A 24 -7.29 -6.23 -10.63
CA GLU A 24 -7.06 -6.43 -12.06
C GLU A 24 -5.59 -6.24 -12.43
N VAL A 25 -4.94 -5.18 -11.93
CA VAL A 25 -3.50 -4.94 -12.14
C VAL A 25 -2.69 -6.11 -11.60
N ALA A 26 -2.95 -6.55 -10.37
CA ALA A 26 -2.28 -7.70 -9.77
C ALA A 26 -2.42 -8.97 -10.62
N CYS A 27 -3.61 -9.21 -11.21
CA CYS A 27 -3.82 -10.33 -12.12
C CYS A 27 -3.07 -10.20 -13.45
N ARG A 28 -3.02 -9.01 -14.05
CA ARG A 28 -2.25 -8.77 -15.29
C ARG A 28 -0.76 -8.93 -15.08
N LYS A 29 -0.25 -8.40 -13.97
CA LYS A 29 1.17 -8.44 -13.58
C LYS A 29 1.59 -9.78 -12.97
N GLN A 30 0.63 -10.61 -12.52
CA GLN A 30 0.88 -11.80 -11.70
C GLN A 30 1.79 -11.46 -10.50
N SER A 31 1.44 -10.39 -9.79
CA SER A 31 2.24 -9.84 -8.70
C SER A 31 1.35 -9.16 -7.66
N LEU A 32 1.68 -9.34 -6.38
CA LEU A 32 1.10 -8.60 -5.26
C LEU A 32 2.11 -7.62 -4.64
N VAL A 33 3.14 -7.24 -5.40
CA VAL A 33 4.21 -6.39 -4.88
C VAL A 33 3.88 -4.93 -5.04
N CYS A 34 3.92 -4.21 -3.93
CA CYS A 34 4.03 -2.76 -3.86
C CYS A 34 5.49 -2.42 -3.48
N LEU A 35 6.23 -1.75 -4.35
CA LEU A 35 7.59 -1.32 -4.02
C LEU A 35 7.55 -0.08 -3.12
N ALA A 36 8.24 -0.11 -1.98
CA ALA A 36 8.61 1.10 -1.24
C ALA A 36 9.85 1.72 -1.91
N ALA A 37 9.62 2.75 -2.75
CA ALA A 37 10.65 3.38 -3.58
C ALA A 37 11.35 4.51 -2.81
N ASP A 38 11.97 4.18 -1.67
CA ASP A 38 12.60 5.14 -0.78
C ASP A 38 13.97 5.57 -1.35
N ARG A 39 13.95 6.43 -2.39
CA ARG A 39 15.10 7.06 -3.06
C ARG A 39 15.09 8.56 -2.81
N ARG A 40 16.29 9.16 -2.91
CA ARG A 40 16.49 10.57 -2.58
C ARG A 40 16.43 11.50 -3.79
N THR A 41 16.64 10.98 -5.00
CA THR A 41 16.65 11.80 -6.23
C THR A 41 15.70 11.26 -7.29
N MET A 42 15.23 12.16 -8.16
CA MET A 42 14.38 11.80 -9.30
C MET A 42 15.09 10.85 -10.28
N SER A 43 16.42 10.98 -10.41
CA SER A 43 17.22 10.07 -11.25
C SER A 43 17.18 8.65 -10.72
N GLU A 44 17.47 8.45 -9.43
CA GLU A 44 17.44 7.12 -8.79
C GLU A 44 16.04 6.49 -8.81
N LEU A 45 14.99 7.30 -8.60
CA LEU A 45 13.60 6.83 -8.69
C LEU A 45 13.27 6.34 -10.10
N ASN A 46 13.64 7.11 -11.14
CA ASN A 46 13.36 6.75 -12.52
C ASN A 46 14.13 5.49 -12.94
N GLN A 47 15.40 5.38 -12.56
CA GLN A 47 16.20 4.18 -12.83
C GLN A 47 15.57 2.95 -12.16
N LEU A 48 15.27 3.04 -10.87
CA LEU A 48 14.64 1.94 -10.13
C LEU A 48 13.31 1.52 -10.76
N LEU A 49 12.46 2.50 -11.14
CA LEU A 49 11.18 2.22 -11.80
C LEU A 49 11.36 1.50 -13.14
N ASP A 50 12.35 1.88 -13.94
CA ASP A 50 12.67 1.20 -15.22
C ASP A 50 13.05 -0.27 -15.02
N GLU A 51 13.85 -0.54 -13.99
CA GLU A 51 14.34 -1.88 -13.69
C GLU A 51 13.25 -2.81 -13.14
N VAL A 52 12.38 -2.31 -12.25
CA VAL A 52 11.48 -3.18 -11.48
C VAL A 52 9.99 -3.04 -11.81
N GLY A 53 9.59 -1.96 -12.49
CA GLY A 53 8.18 -1.66 -12.79
C GLY A 53 7.38 -2.80 -13.44
N PRO A 54 7.95 -3.62 -14.34
CA PRO A 54 7.26 -4.79 -14.90
C PRO A 54 6.76 -5.81 -13.87
N TYR A 55 7.40 -5.90 -12.72
CA TYR A 55 7.13 -6.89 -11.66
C TYR A 55 6.24 -6.37 -10.53
N LEU A 56 5.80 -5.12 -10.60
CA LEU A 56 5.06 -4.45 -9.53
C LEU A 56 3.58 -4.31 -9.87
N ALA A 57 2.71 -4.37 -8.85
CA ALA A 57 1.30 -3.99 -8.93
C ALA A 57 1.06 -2.54 -8.45
N ALA A 58 1.93 -2.03 -7.59
CA ALA A 58 1.85 -0.68 -7.07
C ALA A 58 3.22 -0.11 -6.70
N LEU A 59 3.29 1.21 -6.57
CA LEU A 59 4.47 1.96 -6.18
C LEU A 59 4.15 2.82 -4.96
N LYS A 60 4.81 2.57 -3.83
CA LYS A 60 4.72 3.39 -2.62
C LYS A 60 5.82 4.47 -2.64
N THR A 61 5.42 5.69 -2.39
CA THR A 61 6.31 6.84 -2.34
C THR A 61 6.25 7.56 -0.98
N HIS A 62 7.32 8.27 -0.70
CA HIS A 62 7.42 9.33 0.29
C HIS A 62 7.96 10.56 -0.47
N VAL A 63 7.07 11.36 -1.03
CA VAL A 63 7.44 12.48 -1.93
C VAL A 63 8.33 13.51 -1.24
N ASP A 64 8.21 13.63 0.08
CA ASP A 64 8.99 14.54 0.93
C ASP A 64 10.42 14.05 1.23
N LEU A 65 10.82 12.86 0.75
CA LEU A 65 12.21 12.40 0.82
C LEU A 65 13.07 12.87 -0.37
N ILE A 66 12.47 13.46 -1.40
CA ILE A 66 13.14 13.73 -2.68
C ILE A 66 13.84 15.08 -2.64
N ASP A 67 15.18 15.08 -2.69
CA ASP A 67 16.01 16.26 -2.55
C ASP A 67 15.90 17.21 -3.76
N ASP A 68 15.73 16.68 -4.96
CA ASP A 68 15.63 17.41 -6.24
C ASP A 68 14.19 17.45 -6.79
N TRP A 69 13.19 17.41 -5.89
CA TRP A 69 11.79 17.42 -6.27
C TRP A 69 11.41 18.71 -7.04
N SER A 70 10.66 18.54 -8.10
CA SER A 70 9.91 19.62 -8.76
C SER A 70 8.56 19.10 -9.25
N ALA A 71 7.56 19.95 -9.33
CA ALA A 71 6.23 19.58 -9.80
C ALA A 71 6.26 18.96 -11.22
N GLY A 72 7.14 19.47 -12.10
CA GLY A 72 7.27 18.96 -13.46
C GLY A 72 7.90 17.57 -13.53
N SER A 73 9.03 17.36 -12.84
CA SER A 73 9.71 16.06 -12.80
C SER A 73 8.84 14.99 -12.13
N TRP A 74 8.16 15.37 -11.03
CA TRP A 74 7.25 14.49 -10.33
C TRP A 74 6.05 14.06 -11.18
N LYS A 75 5.41 15.01 -11.87
CA LYS A 75 4.31 14.71 -12.81
C LYS A 75 4.76 13.73 -13.90
N SER A 76 5.94 13.93 -14.48
CA SER A 76 6.49 13.04 -15.50
C SER A 76 6.74 11.62 -14.96
N PHE A 77 7.27 11.51 -13.73
CA PHE A 77 7.47 10.25 -13.03
C PHE A 77 6.15 9.51 -12.77
N CYS A 78 5.15 10.20 -12.23
CA CYS A 78 3.82 9.62 -12.00
C CYS A 78 3.18 9.13 -13.31
N GLN A 79 3.28 9.90 -14.40
CA GLN A 79 2.78 9.49 -15.72
C GLN A 79 3.51 8.25 -16.25
N LYS A 80 4.82 8.13 -15.99
CA LYS A 80 5.61 6.94 -16.35
C LYS A 80 5.13 5.71 -15.57
N ALA A 81 4.94 5.83 -14.25
CA ALA A 81 4.42 4.74 -13.42
C ALA A 81 3.01 4.30 -13.86
N GLN A 82 2.12 5.26 -14.17
CA GLN A 82 0.78 4.98 -14.69
C GLN A 82 0.81 4.26 -16.05
N LYS A 83 1.72 4.65 -16.95
CA LYS A 83 1.92 3.94 -18.24
C LYS A 83 2.43 2.51 -18.06
N MET A 84 3.07 2.21 -16.94
CA MET A 84 3.45 0.86 -16.54
C MET A 84 2.34 0.11 -15.80
N ASP A 85 1.12 0.67 -15.76
CA ASP A 85 -0.05 0.07 -15.10
C ASP A 85 0.18 -0.13 -13.58
N LEU A 86 0.74 0.89 -12.91
CA LEU A 86 0.98 0.87 -11.47
C LEU A 86 0.04 1.83 -10.74
N LEU A 87 -0.53 1.38 -9.61
CA LEU A 87 -1.15 2.29 -8.66
C LEU A 87 -0.07 3.05 -7.90
N ILE A 88 -0.27 4.37 -7.72
CA ILE A 88 0.65 5.21 -6.97
C ILE A 88 0.09 5.44 -5.56
N PHE A 89 0.86 5.02 -4.58
CA PHE A 89 0.51 5.04 -3.17
C PHE A 89 1.46 5.97 -2.41
N GLU A 90 0.95 7.09 -1.87
CA GLU A 90 1.73 7.98 -1.01
C GLU A 90 1.55 7.60 0.46
N ASP A 91 2.63 7.13 1.08
CA ASP A 91 2.63 6.66 2.46
C ASP A 91 2.83 7.83 3.44
N ARG A 92 1.90 8.79 3.44
CA ARG A 92 1.98 10.04 4.20
C ARG A 92 1.64 9.88 5.68
N LYS A 93 0.84 8.86 6.03
CA LYS A 93 0.33 8.63 7.39
C LYS A 93 -0.35 9.87 7.98
N PHE A 94 -1.33 10.40 7.25
CA PHE A 94 -2.14 11.52 7.75
C PHE A 94 -2.72 11.20 9.14
N ALA A 95 -2.70 12.16 10.05
CA ALA A 95 -3.11 11.93 11.44
C ALA A 95 -3.85 13.13 12.07
N ASP A 96 -4.14 14.16 11.29
CA ASP A 96 -4.85 15.36 11.74
C ASP A 96 -6.34 15.25 11.43
N ILE A 97 -7.15 16.20 11.94
CA ILE A 97 -8.58 16.29 11.63
C ILE A 97 -8.83 16.41 10.12
N GLY A 98 -10.02 16.01 9.68
CA GLY A 98 -10.35 15.90 8.24
C GLY A 98 -10.05 17.17 7.44
N LYS A 99 -10.39 18.37 7.99
CA LYS A 99 -10.08 19.65 7.33
C LYS A 99 -8.59 19.83 7.07
N ILE A 100 -7.75 19.63 8.07
CA ILE A 100 -6.30 19.83 7.94
C ILE A 100 -5.69 18.75 7.04
N SER A 101 -6.13 17.52 7.14
CA SER A 101 -5.68 16.43 6.25
C SER A 101 -6.02 16.71 4.78
N ARG A 102 -7.21 17.29 4.48
CA ARG A 102 -7.56 17.78 3.13
C ARG A 102 -6.61 18.88 2.66
N ASP A 103 -6.34 19.88 3.52
CA ASP A 103 -5.43 20.97 3.20
C ASP A 103 -3.99 20.48 2.97
N GLN A 104 -3.52 19.46 3.75
CA GLN A 104 -2.23 18.81 3.56
C GLN A 104 -2.14 18.07 2.21
N MET A 105 -3.22 17.42 1.74
CA MET A 105 -3.24 16.82 0.40
C MET A 105 -3.11 17.86 -0.72
N ALA A 106 -3.60 19.09 -0.49
CA ALA A 106 -3.53 20.20 -1.43
C ALA A 106 -2.25 21.03 -1.30
N GLY A 107 -1.35 20.68 -0.35
CA GLY A 107 -0.12 21.41 -0.08
C GLY A 107 0.88 21.37 -1.23
N ILE A 108 2.15 21.71 -0.94
CA ILE A 108 3.23 21.89 -1.94
C ILE A 108 3.39 20.70 -2.90
N TYR A 109 3.14 19.48 -2.44
CA TYR A 109 3.24 18.26 -3.26
C TYR A 109 1.97 17.93 -4.04
N ASP A 110 0.86 18.62 -3.79
CA ASP A 110 -0.47 18.41 -4.39
C ASP A 110 -0.82 16.91 -4.55
N ILE A 111 -0.70 16.17 -3.43
CA ILE A 111 -0.82 14.70 -3.37
C ILE A 111 -2.13 14.22 -4.02
N ARG A 112 -3.23 14.95 -3.85
CA ARG A 112 -4.54 14.65 -4.41
C ARG A 112 -4.56 14.59 -5.94
N SER A 113 -3.62 15.27 -6.62
CA SER A 113 -3.58 15.32 -8.09
C SER A 113 -2.93 14.08 -8.73
N TRP A 114 -2.18 13.28 -7.98
CA TRP A 114 -1.41 12.16 -8.53
C TRP A 114 -1.52 10.84 -7.74
N ALA A 115 -1.68 10.87 -6.41
CA ALA A 115 -1.80 9.65 -5.62
C ALA A 115 -3.15 8.97 -5.81
N ASP A 116 -3.15 7.66 -6.00
CA ASP A 116 -4.35 6.81 -6.05
C ASP A 116 -4.74 6.32 -4.65
N LEU A 117 -3.73 6.13 -3.79
CA LEU A 117 -3.88 5.68 -2.42
C LEU A 117 -3.06 6.55 -1.47
N VAL A 118 -3.56 6.75 -0.25
CA VAL A 118 -2.79 7.35 0.85
C VAL A 118 -2.99 6.55 2.13
N THR A 119 -2.03 6.66 3.08
CA THR A 119 -2.22 6.13 4.45
C THR A 119 -2.74 7.19 5.40
N ALA A 120 -3.53 6.76 6.38
CA ALA A 120 -3.96 7.58 7.49
C ALA A 120 -4.08 6.79 8.79
N HIS A 121 -3.83 7.46 9.91
CA HIS A 121 -4.23 7.01 11.24
C HIS A 121 -5.66 7.47 11.55
N LEU A 122 -6.41 6.67 12.30
CA LEU A 122 -7.75 7.04 12.75
C LEU A 122 -7.75 7.76 14.13
N ILE A 123 -6.56 8.13 14.62
CA ILE A 123 -6.39 8.70 15.95
C ILE A 123 -7.14 10.05 16.13
N SER A 124 -7.30 10.80 15.06
CA SER A 124 -8.05 12.08 15.05
C SER A 124 -9.55 11.92 14.81
N GLY A 125 -10.07 10.69 14.73
CA GLY A 125 -11.46 10.39 14.43
C GLY A 125 -11.74 10.04 12.97
N PRO A 126 -12.96 9.53 12.66
CA PRO A 126 -13.31 9.00 11.33
C PRO A 126 -13.38 10.07 10.24
N ASP A 127 -13.64 11.33 10.57
CA ASP A 127 -13.78 12.44 9.61
C ASP A 127 -12.50 12.69 8.80
N ILE A 128 -11.36 12.13 9.20
CA ILE A 128 -10.12 12.19 8.42
C ILE A 128 -10.31 11.55 7.05
N VAL A 129 -11.07 10.46 6.93
CA VAL A 129 -11.33 9.79 5.65
C VAL A 129 -12.17 10.67 4.74
N ASP A 130 -13.21 11.33 5.28
CA ASP A 130 -14.04 12.29 4.54
C ASP A 130 -13.21 13.48 4.04
N GLY A 131 -12.31 14.00 4.87
CA GLY A 131 -11.40 15.08 4.50
C GLY A 131 -10.50 14.69 3.33
N LEU A 132 -9.88 13.51 3.38
CA LEU A 132 -9.03 13.00 2.30
C LEU A 132 -9.84 12.74 1.01
N GLN A 133 -11.05 12.17 1.11
CA GLN A 133 -11.94 11.98 -0.02
C GLN A 133 -12.36 13.32 -0.66
N ALA A 134 -12.64 14.35 0.16
CA ALA A 134 -12.93 15.69 -0.34
C ALA A 134 -11.72 16.28 -1.09
N GLY A 135 -10.49 16.03 -0.63
CA GLY A 135 -9.27 16.43 -1.32
C GLY A 135 -9.20 15.91 -2.76
N TRP A 136 -9.50 14.63 -3.01
CA TRP A 136 -9.55 14.09 -4.38
C TRP A 136 -10.70 14.69 -5.20
N LYS A 137 -11.87 14.89 -4.59
CA LYS A 137 -13.04 15.50 -5.27
C LYS A 137 -12.75 16.92 -5.76
N ASP A 138 -11.95 17.69 -5.03
CA ASP A 138 -11.56 19.06 -5.43
C ASP A 138 -10.85 19.12 -6.80
N VAL A 139 -10.23 18.03 -7.22
CA VAL A 139 -9.50 17.89 -8.50
C VAL A 139 -10.15 16.89 -9.44
N ASN A 140 -11.42 16.56 -9.22
CA ASN A 140 -12.20 15.61 -10.01
C ASN A 140 -11.55 14.22 -10.11
N ARG A 141 -10.92 13.77 -9.03
CA ARG A 141 -10.36 12.41 -8.90
C ARG A 141 -11.06 11.63 -7.81
N SER A 142 -10.83 10.34 -7.82
CA SER A 142 -11.15 9.41 -6.74
C SER A 142 -9.87 8.73 -6.28
N GLY A 143 -9.82 8.37 -5.01
CA GLY A 143 -8.72 7.61 -4.43
C GLY A 143 -9.18 6.77 -3.25
N GLY A 144 -8.29 6.04 -2.63
CA GLY A 144 -8.57 5.17 -1.51
C GLY A 144 -7.67 5.42 -0.31
N VAL A 145 -8.24 5.29 0.88
CA VAL A 145 -7.49 5.43 2.14
C VAL A 145 -7.13 4.04 2.67
N LEU A 146 -5.85 3.83 2.95
CA LEU A 146 -5.35 2.70 3.73
C LEU A 146 -5.21 3.14 5.19
N LEU A 147 -6.05 2.62 6.06
CA LEU A 147 -6.00 2.91 7.50
C LEU A 147 -4.95 2.02 8.20
N LEU A 148 -4.14 2.62 9.08
CA LEU A 148 -3.17 1.88 9.86
C LEU A 148 -3.87 1.11 10.98
N ALA A 149 -4.14 -0.17 10.77
CA ALA A 149 -4.70 -1.07 11.78
C ALA A 149 -3.60 -1.73 12.63
N GLN A 150 -2.44 -2.02 12.02
CA GLN A 150 -1.25 -2.57 12.68
C GLN A 150 0.02 -1.89 12.14
N MET A 151 1.13 -2.05 12.85
CA MET A 151 2.46 -1.60 12.42
C MET A 151 3.51 -2.69 12.67
N SER A 152 4.50 -2.80 11.78
CA SER A 152 5.61 -3.76 11.89
C SER A 152 6.75 -3.27 12.81
N SER A 153 6.80 -1.97 13.15
CA SER A 153 7.84 -1.41 14.02
C SER A 153 7.72 -1.91 15.45
N ARG A 154 8.88 -2.16 16.07
CA ARG A 154 8.98 -2.56 17.48
C ARG A 154 8.53 -1.39 18.38
N GLY A 155 7.75 -1.71 19.41
CA GLY A 155 7.34 -0.73 20.44
C GLY A 155 6.31 0.30 19.96
N ASN A 156 5.63 0.06 18.82
CA ASN A 156 4.51 0.92 18.43
C ASN A 156 3.36 0.82 19.45
N LEU A 157 2.56 1.87 19.52
CA LEU A 157 1.50 2.03 20.53
C LEU A 157 0.11 1.59 20.06
N LEU A 158 0.00 0.95 18.89
CA LEU A 158 -1.30 0.45 18.40
C LEU A 158 -1.72 -0.78 19.24
N SER A 159 -2.77 -0.60 20.02
CA SER A 159 -3.36 -1.66 20.85
C SER A 159 -4.38 -2.49 20.07
N PRO A 160 -4.74 -3.70 20.55
CA PRO A 160 -5.84 -4.48 19.98
C PRO A 160 -7.15 -3.70 19.90
N ASP A 161 -7.51 -2.93 20.94
CA ASP A 161 -8.73 -2.11 20.99
C ASP A 161 -8.72 -1.00 19.92
N TYR A 162 -7.54 -0.39 19.68
CA TYR A 162 -7.38 0.57 18.60
C TYR A 162 -7.57 -0.11 17.23
N THR A 163 -6.98 -1.28 17.03
CA THR A 163 -7.15 -2.08 15.80
C THR A 163 -8.63 -2.39 15.56
N ASP A 164 -9.37 -2.83 16.58
CA ASP A 164 -10.79 -3.15 16.50
C ASP A 164 -11.63 -1.92 16.10
N THR A 165 -11.33 -0.77 16.70
CA THR A 165 -11.99 0.49 16.38
C THR A 165 -11.72 0.92 14.93
N VAL A 166 -10.45 0.82 14.47
CA VAL A 166 -10.05 1.15 13.10
C VAL A 166 -10.74 0.24 12.09
N VAL A 167 -10.75 -1.07 12.34
CA VAL A 167 -11.40 -2.04 11.44
C VAL A 167 -12.90 -1.81 11.37
N LYS A 168 -13.57 -1.64 12.52
CA LYS A 168 -15.02 -1.37 12.58
C LYS A 168 -15.40 -0.12 11.80
N SER A 169 -14.72 1.00 12.07
CA SER A 169 -15.01 2.29 11.41
C SER A 169 -14.66 2.24 9.93
N GLY A 170 -13.47 1.70 9.59
CA GLY A 170 -13.00 1.67 8.22
C GLY A 170 -13.77 0.70 7.32
N SER A 171 -14.23 -0.44 7.84
CA SER A 171 -15.03 -1.38 7.05
C SER A 171 -16.38 -0.80 6.64
N ALA A 172 -16.94 0.07 7.47
CA ALA A 172 -18.22 0.74 7.20
C ALA A 172 -18.09 1.95 6.25
N HIS A 173 -16.87 2.41 5.94
CA HIS A 173 -16.66 3.65 5.19
C HIS A 173 -16.29 3.36 3.72
N ASP A 174 -17.03 3.95 2.78
CA ASP A 174 -16.84 3.73 1.33
C ASP A 174 -15.51 4.28 0.81
N GLY A 175 -14.93 5.31 1.42
CA GLY A 175 -13.64 5.88 1.03
C GLY A 175 -12.43 5.07 1.51
N VAL A 176 -12.63 4.05 2.36
CA VAL A 176 -11.56 3.19 2.83
C VAL A 176 -11.30 2.06 1.83
N PHE A 177 -10.10 2.07 1.25
CA PHE A 177 -9.61 1.03 0.36
C PHE A 177 -9.28 -0.26 1.11
N GLY A 178 -8.68 -0.12 2.27
CA GLY A 178 -8.23 -1.23 3.08
C GLY A 178 -7.45 -0.81 4.31
N PHE A 179 -6.68 -1.75 4.83
CA PHE A 179 -5.92 -1.58 6.07
C PHE A 179 -4.43 -1.92 5.87
N ILE A 180 -3.58 -1.23 6.63
CA ILE A 180 -2.20 -1.64 6.80
C ILE A 180 -2.15 -2.67 7.95
N GLY A 181 -1.66 -3.88 7.61
CA GLY A 181 -1.42 -4.96 8.55
C GLY A 181 0.08 -5.13 8.86
N ASN A 182 0.42 -6.04 9.78
CA ASN A 182 1.80 -6.33 10.18
C ASN A 182 2.30 -7.62 9.51
N GLY A 183 3.07 -7.50 8.41
CA GLY A 183 3.63 -8.65 7.69
C GLY A 183 4.73 -9.41 8.44
N SER A 184 5.30 -8.83 9.50
CA SER A 184 6.30 -9.52 10.34
C SER A 184 5.70 -10.48 11.37
N ASN A 185 4.37 -10.50 11.51
CA ASN A 185 3.66 -11.38 12.44
C ASN A 185 2.44 -12.01 11.76
N PRO A 186 2.59 -13.17 11.12
CA PRO A 186 1.49 -13.84 10.42
C PRO A 186 0.28 -14.18 11.31
N LYS A 187 0.49 -14.45 12.61
CA LYS A 187 -0.60 -14.75 13.53
C LYS A 187 -1.49 -13.52 13.78
N ASP A 188 -0.89 -12.37 14.08
CA ASP A 188 -1.64 -11.13 14.27
C ASP A 188 -2.30 -10.68 12.97
N LEU A 189 -1.66 -10.95 11.84
CA LEU A 189 -2.21 -10.66 10.51
C LEU A 189 -3.44 -11.51 10.19
N ALA A 190 -3.43 -12.80 10.53
CA ALA A 190 -4.58 -13.69 10.38
C ALA A 190 -5.77 -13.21 11.23
N ILE A 191 -5.53 -12.81 12.48
CA ILE A 191 -6.55 -12.21 13.34
C ILE A 191 -7.13 -10.92 12.72
N LEU A 192 -6.27 -10.08 12.14
CA LEU A 192 -6.72 -8.88 11.42
C LEU A 192 -7.60 -9.27 10.22
N ARG A 193 -7.20 -10.28 9.43
CA ARG A 193 -7.98 -10.77 8.29
C ARG A 193 -9.35 -11.26 8.70
N ASP A 194 -9.44 -12.00 9.79
CA ASP A 194 -10.74 -12.50 10.31
C ASP A 194 -11.68 -11.33 10.67
N LYS A 195 -11.14 -10.28 11.29
CA LYS A 195 -11.91 -9.07 11.64
C LYS A 195 -12.35 -8.25 10.42
N VAL A 196 -11.48 -8.11 9.41
CA VAL A 196 -11.74 -7.36 8.18
C VAL A 196 -12.69 -8.12 7.24
N GLY A 197 -12.66 -9.44 7.28
CA GLY A 197 -13.39 -10.30 6.34
C GLY A 197 -12.92 -10.09 4.90
N HIS A 198 -13.86 -10.08 3.95
CA HIS A 198 -13.57 -9.98 2.51
C HIS A 198 -13.87 -8.61 1.89
N GLY A 199 -14.49 -7.69 2.64
CA GLY A 199 -14.97 -6.40 2.11
C GLY A 199 -13.89 -5.35 1.88
N LYS A 200 -12.70 -5.52 2.48
CA LYS A 200 -11.58 -4.58 2.36
C LYS A 200 -10.25 -5.34 2.17
N LEU A 201 -9.28 -4.68 1.52
CA LEU A 201 -7.95 -5.25 1.29
C LEU A 201 -7.03 -5.02 2.50
N ILE A 202 -6.03 -5.89 2.66
CA ILE A 202 -4.96 -5.72 3.66
C ILE A 202 -3.63 -5.65 2.92
N TRP A 203 -2.90 -4.55 3.12
CA TRP A 203 -1.55 -4.34 2.60
C TRP A 203 -0.54 -4.39 3.73
N THR A 204 0.57 -5.10 3.54
CA THR A 204 1.49 -5.41 4.64
C THR A 204 2.92 -4.99 4.35
N PRO A 205 3.45 -3.98 5.06
CA PRO A 205 4.89 -3.79 5.21
C PRO A 205 5.48 -4.82 6.18
N GLY A 206 6.81 -4.80 6.34
CA GLY A 206 7.49 -5.71 7.26
C GLY A 206 7.63 -7.11 6.69
N VAL A 207 7.86 -7.22 5.38
CA VAL A 207 8.13 -8.49 4.70
C VAL A 207 9.48 -8.45 4.00
N ASN A 208 10.24 -9.53 4.13
CA ASN A 208 11.50 -9.73 3.43
C ASN A 208 11.76 -11.23 3.26
N ILE A 209 12.37 -11.64 2.15
CA ILE A 209 12.83 -13.02 1.98
C ILE A 209 13.88 -13.38 3.04
N ALA A 210 14.76 -12.41 3.39
CA ALA A 210 15.62 -12.51 4.57
C ALA A 210 14.83 -12.13 5.83
N VAL A 211 14.22 -13.13 6.47
CA VAL A 211 13.42 -12.94 7.70
C VAL A 211 14.31 -12.50 8.86
N GLY A 212 13.81 -11.62 9.73
CA GLY A 212 14.51 -11.21 10.94
C GLY A 212 14.33 -9.73 11.28
N ASP A 213 15.24 -9.21 12.11
CA ASP A 213 15.27 -7.81 12.51
C ASP A 213 16.01 -6.95 11.47
N GLY A 214 15.40 -5.83 11.11
CA GLY A 214 15.99 -4.79 10.28
C GLY A 214 16.49 -3.61 11.12
N GLU A 215 16.91 -2.56 10.43
CA GLU A 215 17.39 -1.31 11.04
C GLU A 215 16.26 -0.55 11.75
N MET A 216 16.61 0.26 12.77
CA MET A 216 15.71 1.20 13.45
C MET A 216 14.41 0.55 13.99
N GLY A 217 14.47 -0.71 14.44
CA GLY A 217 13.33 -1.41 15.02
C GLY A 217 12.34 -2.01 14.01
N GLN A 218 12.66 -2.01 12.73
CA GLN A 218 11.88 -2.73 11.69
C GLN A 218 12.03 -4.24 11.91
N ARG A 219 10.93 -4.98 11.68
CA ARG A 219 10.89 -6.46 11.70
C ARG A 219 10.38 -6.97 10.37
N TYR A 220 10.87 -8.14 9.97
CA TYR A 220 10.51 -8.78 8.70
C TYR A 220 10.02 -10.21 8.91
N GLY A 221 8.87 -10.53 8.29
CA GLY A 221 8.35 -11.88 8.10
C GLY A 221 8.52 -12.35 6.66
N ALA A 222 8.26 -13.62 6.41
CA ALA A 222 8.31 -14.19 5.08
C ALA A 222 7.13 -13.70 4.21
N PRO A 223 7.36 -13.37 2.92
CA PRO A 223 6.33 -12.86 2.03
C PRO A 223 5.16 -13.82 1.82
N ASP A 224 5.44 -15.11 1.64
CA ASP A 224 4.45 -16.17 1.44
C ASP A 224 3.58 -16.39 2.69
N GLU A 225 4.20 -16.40 3.88
CA GLU A 225 3.47 -16.48 5.15
C GLU A 225 2.52 -15.29 5.33
N ALA A 226 2.94 -14.08 4.96
CA ALA A 226 2.07 -12.90 5.00
C ALA A 226 0.87 -13.04 4.07
N ILE A 227 1.06 -13.54 2.84
CA ILE A 227 -0.05 -13.78 1.89
C ILE A 227 -0.99 -14.87 2.41
N HIS A 228 -0.47 -15.98 2.90
CA HIS A 228 -1.30 -17.06 3.46
C HIS A 228 -2.07 -16.60 4.71
N ALA A 229 -1.48 -15.73 5.52
CA ALA A 229 -2.14 -15.12 6.68
C ALA A 229 -3.19 -14.05 6.32
N GLY A 230 -3.36 -13.73 5.03
CA GLY A 230 -4.45 -12.86 4.57
C GLY A 230 -4.04 -11.52 3.99
N SER A 231 -2.74 -11.25 3.81
CA SER A 231 -2.28 -10.08 3.04
C SER A 231 -2.77 -10.15 1.59
N ASP A 232 -3.17 -9.03 1.03
CA ASP A 232 -3.56 -8.89 -0.36
C ASP A 232 -2.50 -8.15 -1.19
N CYS A 233 -1.52 -7.52 -0.51
CA CYS A 233 -0.38 -6.86 -1.12
C CYS A 233 0.77 -6.82 -0.12
N ILE A 234 1.97 -7.14 -0.56
CA ILE A 234 3.19 -6.99 0.23
C ILE A 234 3.91 -5.70 -0.16
N ILE A 235 4.24 -4.88 0.84
CA ILE A 235 5.02 -3.64 0.64
C ILE A 235 6.48 -3.96 0.93
N VAL A 236 7.30 -4.02 -0.12
CA VAL A 236 8.70 -4.41 -0.05
C VAL A 236 9.59 -3.21 -0.35
N GLY A 237 10.52 -2.90 0.55
CA GLY A 237 11.50 -1.83 0.40
C GLY A 237 12.91 -2.37 0.13
N SER A 238 13.72 -2.44 1.19
CA SER A 238 15.14 -2.81 1.12
C SER A 238 15.41 -4.16 0.47
N GLY A 239 14.51 -5.13 0.58
CA GLY A 239 14.62 -6.44 -0.08
C GLY A 239 14.67 -6.36 -1.61
N ILE A 240 14.20 -5.26 -2.20
CA ILE A 240 14.30 -4.99 -3.65
C ILE A 240 15.36 -3.92 -3.91
N HIS A 241 15.15 -2.70 -3.40
CA HIS A 241 15.94 -1.54 -3.83
C HIS A 241 17.38 -1.50 -3.25
N LYS A 242 17.73 -2.31 -2.22
CA LYS A 242 19.09 -2.48 -1.71
C LYS A 242 19.76 -3.78 -2.19
N SER A 243 19.08 -4.60 -2.99
CA SER A 243 19.67 -5.83 -3.53
C SER A 243 20.70 -5.53 -4.64
N GLU A 244 21.64 -6.44 -4.85
CA GLU A 244 22.61 -6.34 -5.95
C GLU A 244 21.95 -6.35 -7.33
N ASN A 245 20.80 -7.01 -7.46
CA ASN A 245 19.99 -7.06 -8.68
C ASN A 245 18.52 -6.80 -8.37
N PRO A 246 18.08 -5.53 -8.35
CA PRO A 246 16.70 -5.15 -8.01
C PRO A 246 15.65 -5.81 -8.91
N ALA A 247 15.90 -5.93 -10.22
CA ALA A 247 14.97 -6.55 -11.15
C ALA A 247 14.73 -8.03 -10.84
N GLN A 248 15.82 -8.79 -10.58
CA GLN A 248 15.72 -10.20 -10.22
C GLN A 248 15.00 -10.38 -8.88
N SER A 249 15.31 -9.53 -7.89
CA SER A 249 14.64 -9.56 -6.59
C SER A 249 13.15 -9.26 -6.73
N ALA A 250 12.77 -8.20 -7.46
CA ALA A 250 11.37 -7.86 -7.70
C ALA A 250 10.60 -9.01 -8.38
N LYS A 251 11.24 -9.68 -9.36
CA LYS A 251 10.67 -10.87 -10.01
C LYS A 251 10.42 -12.00 -9.03
N ILE A 252 11.38 -12.31 -8.15
CA ILE A 252 11.22 -13.37 -7.13
C ILE A 252 10.07 -13.04 -6.18
N TYR A 253 9.98 -11.79 -5.69
CA TYR A 253 8.86 -11.37 -4.85
C TYR A 253 7.51 -11.44 -5.57
N ALA A 254 7.46 -11.08 -6.84
CA ALA A 254 6.26 -11.16 -7.67
C ALA A 254 5.78 -12.62 -7.80
N GLU A 255 6.67 -13.51 -8.23
CA GLU A 255 6.36 -14.94 -8.40
C GLU A 255 5.92 -15.59 -7.08
N LEU A 256 6.63 -15.30 -5.99
CA LEU A 256 6.33 -15.87 -4.67
C LEU A 256 4.98 -15.39 -4.16
N SER A 257 4.71 -14.08 -4.21
CA SER A 257 3.44 -13.52 -3.75
C SER A 257 2.26 -13.98 -4.59
N TRP A 258 2.43 -14.07 -5.91
CA TRP A 258 1.39 -14.54 -6.81
C TRP A 258 1.05 -16.01 -6.61
N ASN A 259 2.06 -16.87 -6.52
CA ASN A 259 1.86 -18.30 -6.28
C ASN A 259 1.16 -18.55 -4.94
N SER A 260 1.52 -17.80 -3.89
CA SER A 260 0.87 -17.89 -2.59
C SER A 260 -0.60 -17.44 -2.64
N LEU A 261 -0.95 -16.40 -3.42
CA LEU A 261 -2.34 -16.00 -3.64
C LEU A 261 -3.15 -17.12 -4.32
N ILE A 262 -2.60 -17.75 -5.36
CA ILE A 262 -3.26 -18.85 -6.09
C ILE A 262 -3.52 -20.06 -5.19
N GLN A 263 -2.61 -20.33 -4.26
CA GLN A 263 -2.71 -21.44 -3.31
C GLN A 263 -3.63 -21.11 -2.12
N ARG A 264 -3.86 -19.85 -1.84
CA ARG A 264 -4.75 -19.41 -0.75
C ARG A 264 -6.21 -19.66 -1.13
N LYS A 265 -6.77 -20.74 -0.63
CA LYS A 265 -8.18 -21.14 -0.80
C LYS A 265 -9.08 -20.49 0.23
#